data_5e37142aed2c885db15f2af55ca3d96e
#
_entry.id   5e37142aed2c885db15f2af55ca3d96e
#
_cell.length_a   1.000
_cell.length_b   1.000
_cell.length_c   1.000
_cell.angle_alpha   90.00
_cell.angle_beta   90.00
_cell.angle_gamma   90.00
#
_symmetry.space_group_name_H-M   'P 1'
#
loop_
_entity.id
_entity.type
_entity.pdbx_description
1 polymer ?
#
loop_
_entity_poly.entity_id
_entity_poly.type
_entity_poly.pdbx_seq_one_letter_code
_entity_poly.pdbx_strand_id
1 'polypeptide(L)'
;MRKWLVGLILWTSGCAACYGQTLLLLFGDNEHQTFLGCLNCSKFDSQSVCNKFGQLGSLFTSDSIWNASGRFGSKSSSDSPWNVFSSTGPVIINDSGQYYGRFTASKFVSDRTRIRALNQLTDLVAGGTSLRDAHERFCGD
;
A
#
# COMPACT_ATOMS: atom_id res chain seq x y z
N MET A 1 63.17 -24.56 14.22
CA MET A 1 62.05 -24.58 13.24
C MET A 1 60.85 -23.87 13.83
N ARG A 2 60.58 -22.67 13.35
CA ARG A 2 59.38 -21.92 13.79
C ARG A 2 58.27 -22.16 12.79
N LYS A 3 57.21 -22.84 13.23
CA LYS A 3 55.99 -23.00 12.45
C LYS A 3 55.14 -21.75 12.65
N TRP A 4 55.04 -20.95 11.59
CA TRP A 4 54.08 -19.85 11.54
C TRP A 4 52.70 -20.43 11.23
N LEU A 5 51.83 -20.44 12.21
CA LEU A 5 50.42 -20.68 12.00
C LEU A 5 49.80 -19.36 11.49
N VAL A 6 49.61 -19.30 10.19
CA VAL A 6 48.82 -18.23 9.58
C VAL A 6 47.36 -18.55 9.91
N GLY A 7 46.86 -17.90 10.93
CA GLY A 7 45.43 -17.92 11.23
C GLY A 7 44.67 -17.27 10.09
N LEU A 8 43.99 -18.08 9.30
CA LEU A 8 43.00 -17.59 8.34
C LEU A 8 41.82 -17.01 9.14
N ILE A 9 41.80 -15.71 9.30
CA ILE A 9 40.60 -15.02 9.79
C ILE A 9 39.62 -15.00 8.62
N LEU A 10 38.73 -15.98 8.60
CA LEU A 10 37.54 -15.96 7.77
C LEU A 10 36.65 -14.82 8.26
N TRP A 11 36.74 -13.69 7.58
CA TRP A 11 35.73 -12.65 7.67
C TRP A 11 34.47 -13.21 7.01
N THR A 12 33.65 -13.87 7.80
CA THR A 12 32.28 -14.07 7.38
C THR A 12 31.61 -12.70 7.43
N SER A 13 31.66 -11.99 6.31
CA SER A 13 30.77 -10.88 6.07
C SER A 13 29.36 -11.46 6.02
N GLY A 14 28.81 -11.74 7.20
CA GLY A 14 27.41 -11.98 7.37
C GLY A 14 26.71 -10.69 6.96
N CYS A 15 26.15 -10.64 5.76
CA CYS A 15 25.15 -9.66 5.43
C CYS A 15 24.01 -9.92 6.41
N ALA A 16 24.04 -9.24 7.56
CA ALA A 16 22.94 -9.27 8.49
C ALA A 16 21.76 -8.66 7.76
N ALA A 17 20.94 -9.54 7.20
CA ALA A 17 19.59 -9.27 6.71
C ALA A 17 19.45 -7.98 5.88
N CYS A 18 19.81 -8.03 4.60
CA CYS A 18 19.16 -7.19 3.61
C CYS A 18 17.70 -7.67 3.44
N TYR A 19 16.92 -7.63 4.50
CA TYR A 19 15.47 -7.74 4.38
C TYR A 19 14.98 -6.41 3.84
N GLY A 20 14.97 -6.26 2.52
CA GLY A 20 14.19 -5.23 1.86
C GLY A 20 12.76 -5.36 2.37
N GLN A 21 12.16 -4.24 2.80
CA GLN A 21 10.76 -4.19 3.17
C GLN A 21 9.92 -4.74 2.01
N THR A 22 9.02 -5.69 2.28
CA THR A 22 8.07 -6.18 1.30
C THR A 22 7.17 -5.04 0.85
N LEU A 23 7.16 -4.74 -0.44
CA LEU A 23 6.32 -3.69 -1.01
C LEU A 23 4.87 -4.18 -1.10
N LEU A 24 3.95 -3.38 -0.60
CA LEU A 24 2.52 -3.60 -0.72
C LEU A 24 1.98 -2.75 -1.85
N LEU A 25 1.67 -3.38 -2.97
CA LEU A 25 1.24 -2.73 -4.20
C LEU A 25 -0.28 -2.83 -4.35
N LEU A 26 -0.91 -1.73 -4.70
CA LEU A 26 -2.36 -1.63 -4.86
C LEU A 26 -2.71 -1.65 -6.34
N PHE A 27 -3.63 -2.53 -6.72
CA PHE A 27 -4.14 -2.64 -8.09
C PHE A 27 -5.65 -2.58 -8.11
N GLY A 28 -6.18 -1.80 -9.03
CA GLY A 28 -7.61 -1.58 -9.20
C GLY A 28 -8.13 -2.06 -10.55
N ASP A 29 -9.39 -1.73 -10.81
CA ASP A 29 -10.27 -2.14 -11.90
C ASP A 29 -10.74 -3.61 -11.84
N ASN A 30 -11.61 -4.01 -12.78
CA ASN A 30 -12.21 -5.34 -12.79
C ASN A 30 -11.21 -6.48 -13.03
N GLU A 31 -10.10 -6.19 -13.69
CA GLU A 31 -9.05 -7.16 -14.00
C GLU A 31 -7.81 -6.98 -13.10
N HIS A 32 -7.86 -6.02 -12.18
CA HIS A 32 -6.76 -5.67 -11.27
C HIS A 32 -5.46 -5.32 -11.99
N GLN A 33 -5.56 -4.63 -13.12
CA GLN A 33 -4.41 -4.26 -13.97
C GLN A 33 -3.98 -2.81 -13.80
N THR A 34 -4.82 -1.94 -13.23
CA THR A 34 -4.49 -0.55 -13.01
C THR A 34 -3.70 -0.40 -11.72
N PHE A 35 -2.44 0.00 -11.83
CA PHE A 35 -1.59 0.26 -10.66
C PHE A 35 -2.03 1.54 -9.96
N LEU A 36 -2.35 1.44 -8.68
CA LEU A 36 -2.87 2.54 -7.86
C LEU A 36 -1.87 3.04 -6.81
N GLY A 37 -0.71 2.42 -6.72
CA GLY A 37 0.38 2.89 -5.88
C GLY A 37 0.91 1.87 -4.88
N CYS A 38 1.99 2.26 -4.25
CA CYS A 38 2.62 1.53 -3.17
C CYS A 38 2.10 2.06 -1.83
N LEU A 39 1.55 1.16 -1.01
CA LEU A 39 0.94 1.51 0.27
C LEU A 39 1.96 1.78 1.39
N ASN A 40 3.14 1.19 1.30
CA ASN A 40 4.19 1.27 2.32
C ASN A 40 5.53 1.81 1.82
N CYS A 41 5.52 2.49 0.67
CA CYS A 41 6.70 3.20 0.17
C CYS A 41 6.87 4.54 0.90
N SER A 42 8.09 5.08 0.84
CA SER A 42 8.37 6.44 1.32
C SER A 42 7.45 7.46 0.63
N LYS A 43 6.99 8.45 1.37
CA LYS A 43 6.18 9.56 0.81
C LYS A 43 6.90 10.41 -0.25
N PHE A 44 8.18 10.20 -0.44
CA PHE A 44 8.98 10.84 -1.50
C PHE A 44 9.08 9.99 -2.77
N ASP A 45 8.65 8.73 -2.72
CA ASP A 45 8.62 7.84 -3.87
C ASP A 45 7.48 8.23 -4.81
N SER A 46 7.77 8.31 -6.11
CA SER A 46 6.78 8.66 -7.14
C SER A 46 5.62 7.66 -7.24
N GLN A 47 5.82 6.43 -6.80
CA GLN A 47 4.80 5.37 -6.80
C GLN A 47 4.02 5.28 -5.48
N SER A 48 4.40 6.07 -4.48
CA SER A 48 3.75 6.02 -3.18
C SER A 48 2.36 6.65 -3.20
N VAL A 49 1.40 6.00 -2.57
CA VAL A 49 0.09 6.61 -2.27
C VAL A 49 0.20 7.80 -1.31
N CYS A 50 1.36 7.96 -0.68
CA CYS A 50 1.63 9.06 0.25
C CYS A 50 2.36 10.25 -0.39
N ASN A 51 2.74 10.16 -1.66
CA ASN A 51 3.36 11.28 -2.34
C ASN A 51 2.29 12.26 -2.86
N LYS A 52 1.99 13.29 -2.08
CA LYS A 52 0.96 14.27 -2.44
C LYS A 52 1.26 15.09 -3.71
N PHE A 53 2.50 15.08 -4.18
CA PHE A 53 2.92 15.72 -5.44
C PHE A 53 2.96 14.73 -6.61
N GLY A 54 2.76 13.43 -6.35
CA GLY A 54 2.77 12.37 -7.36
C GLY A 54 1.37 12.06 -7.88
N GLN A 55 1.32 11.31 -8.98
CA GLN A 55 0.07 10.88 -9.62
C GLN A 55 -0.82 10.03 -8.70
N LEU A 56 -0.21 9.24 -7.82
CA LEU A 56 -0.94 8.23 -7.03
C LEU A 56 -1.22 8.67 -5.59
N GLY A 57 -0.61 9.76 -5.15
CA GLY A 57 -0.78 10.30 -3.79
C GLY A 57 -1.52 11.63 -3.73
N SER A 58 -1.81 12.25 -4.87
CA SER A 58 -2.50 13.54 -4.95
C SER A 58 -4.00 13.41 -4.63
N LEU A 59 -4.58 14.46 -4.08
CA LEU A 59 -6.04 14.57 -3.89
C LEU A 59 -6.81 14.88 -5.19
N PHE A 60 -6.11 15.13 -6.30
CA PHE A 60 -6.71 15.71 -7.50
C PHE A 60 -6.48 14.90 -8.79
N THR A 61 -5.59 13.91 -8.77
CA THR A 61 -5.29 13.09 -9.95
C THR A 61 -6.29 11.95 -10.13
N SER A 62 -6.53 11.55 -11.38
CA SER A 62 -7.56 10.57 -11.75
C SER A 62 -7.34 9.17 -11.15
N ASP A 63 -6.08 8.74 -11.01
CA ASP A 63 -5.75 7.38 -10.56
C ASP A 63 -5.47 7.30 -9.06
N SER A 64 -5.59 8.42 -8.36
CA SER A 64 -5.37 8.45 -6.91
C SER A 64 -6.58 7.96 -6.14
N ILE A 65 -6.33 7.10 -5.15
CA ILE A 65 -7.36 6.65 -4.20
C ILE A 65 -7.85 7.80 -3.30
N TRP A 66 -7.14 8.92 -3.25
CA TRP A 66 -7.47 10.07 -2.42
C TRP A 66 -8.32 11.12 -3.13
N ASN A 67 -8.55 10.97 -4.43
CA ASN A 67 -9.39 11.89 -5.19
C ASN A 67 -10.87 11.52 -5.03
N ALA A 68 -11.58 12.27 -4.20
CA ALA A 68 -13.00 12.02 -3.89
C ALA A 68 -13.93 12.09 -5.12
N SER A 69 -13.49 12.74 -6.20
CA SER A 69 -14.23 12.85 -7.48
C SER A 69 -13.74 11.84 -8.52
N GLY A 70 -12.71 11.06 -8.24
CA GLY A 70 -12.13 10.11 -9.16
C GLY A 70 -12.72 8.70 -9.05
N ARG A 71 -12.48 7.89 -10.09
CA ARG A 71 -12.93 6.50 -10.16
C ARG A 71 -12.47 5.67 -8.96
N PHE A 72 -11.23 5.89 -8.51
CA PHE A 72 -10.62 5.09 -7.43
C PHE A 72 -10.72 5.75 -6.05
N GLY A 73 -11.25 6.96 -5.96
CA GLY A 73 -11.36 7.70 -4.70
C GLY A 73 -12.80 8.02 -4.27
N SER A 74 -13.75 7.94 -5.19
CA SER A 74 -15.16 8.24 -4.88
C SER A 74 -15.78 7.15 -4.01
N LYS A 75 -16.47 7.54 -2.95
CA LYS A 75 -17.24 6.62 -2.10
C LYS A 75 -18.41 5.94 -2.81
N SER A 76 -18.77 6.41 -4.01
CA SER A 76 -19.85 5.85 -4.82
C SER A 76 -19.34 4.93 -5.93
N SER A 77 -18.04 4.91 -6.17
CA SER A 77 -17.45 4.06 -7.21
C SER A 77 -17.24 2.64 -6.73
N SER A 78 -17.60 1.67 -7.57
CA SER A 78 -17.33 0.25 -7.29
C SER A 78 -15.84 -0.10 -7.25
N ASP A 79 -15.00 0.72 -7.88
CA ASP A 79 -13.55 0.50 -7.94
C ASP A 79 -12.78 1.18 -6.81
N SER A 80 -13.48 1.91 -5.95
CA SER A 80 -12.87 2.65 -4.84
C SER A 80 -12.75 1.78 -3.58
N PRO A 81 -11.65 1.90 -2.82
CA PRO A 81 -11.53 1.24 -1.53
C PRO A 81 -12.50 1.79 -0.48
N TRP A 82 -13.04 2.99 -0.70
CA TRP A 82 -13.87 3.71 0.27
C TRP A 82 -15.38 3.41 0.15
N ASN A 83 -15.78 2.67 -0.86
CA ASN A 83 -17.17 2.29 -1.04
C ASN A 83 -17.54 1.11 -0.14
N VAL A 84 -18.35 1.36 0.88
CA VAL A 84 -18.77 0.35 1.87
C VAL A 84 -19.65 -0.76 1.29
N PHE A 85 -20.17 -0.57 0.08
CA PHE A 85 -21.05 -1.54 -0.61
C PHE A 85 -20.36 -2.27 -1.77
N SER A 86 -19.14 -1.90 -2.11
CA SER A 86 -18.44 -2.50 -3.24
C SER A 86 -17.89 -3.89 -2.90
N SER A 87 -17.99 -4.80 -3.86
CA SER A 87 -17.33 -6.10 -3.84
C SER A 87 -16.08 -6.14 -4.73
N THR A 88 -15.79 -5.08 -5.46
CA THR A 88 -14.75 -5.00 -6.50
C THR A 88 -13.66 -3.95 -6.23
N GLY A 89 -13.49 -3.56 -4.97
CA GLY A 89 -12.43 -2.65 -4.56
C GLY A 89 -11.02 -3.17 -4.87
N PRO A 90 -9.99 -2.33 -4.76
CA PRO A 90 -8.62 -2.69 -5.13
C PRO A 90 -8.07 -3.87 -4.34
N VAL A 91 -7.13 -4.59 -4.94
CA VAL A 91 -6.41 -5.71 -4.33
C VAL A 91 -4.99 -5.32 -3.97
N ILE A 92 -4.42 -5.99 -2.97
CA ILE A 92 -3.06 -5.79 -2.49
C ILE A 92 -2.23 -6.99 -2.89
N ILE A 93 -1.15 -6.75 -3.62
CA ILE A 93 -0.19 -7.76 -4.06
C ILE A 93 1.20 -7.25 -3.71
N ASN A 94 2.10 -8.12 -3.26
CA ASN A 94 3.49 -7.71 -3.08
C ASN A 94 4.26 -7.79 -4.41
N ASP A 95 5.53 -7.35 -4.36
CA ASP A 95 6.44 -7.39 -5.50
C ASP A 95 6.81 -8.80 -5.98
N SER A 96 6.49 -9.84 -5.18
CA SER A 96 6.62 -11.26 -5.56
C SER A 96 5.31 -11.88 -6.07
N GLY A 97 4.23 -11.10 -6.17
CA GLY A 97 2.92 -11.57 -6.62
C GLY A 97 2.05 -12.22 -5.54
N GLN A 98 2.46 -12.17 -4.26
CA GLN A 98 1.66 -12.70 -3.16
C GLN A 98 0.45 -11.81 -2.88
N TYR A 99 -0.72 -12.43 -2.73
CA TYR A 99 -1.99 -11.76 -2.48
C TYR A 99 -2.21 -11.51 -0.98
N TYR A 100 -2.53 -10.26 -0.63
CA TYR A 100 -2.79 -9.82 0.74
C TYR A 100 -4.25 -9.44 1.01
N GLY A 101 -5.11 -9.77 0.09
CA GLY A 101 -6.52 -9.46 0.20
C GLY A 101 -6.90 -8.13 -0.45
N ARG A 102 -8.14 -7.74 -0.26
CA ARG A 102 -8.75 -6.56 -0.85
C ARG A 102 -8.67 -5.38 0.11
N PHE A 103 -8.23 -4.24 -0.39
CA PHE A 103 -8.26 -2.97 0.33
C PHE A 103 -9.64 -2.35 0.14
N THR A 104 -10.51 -2.50 1.12
CA THR A 104 -11.90 -2.06 0.99
C THR A 104 -12.55 -1.75 2.34
N ALA A 105 -13.40 -0.73 2.34
CA ALA A 105 -14.26 -0.40 3.46
C ALA A 105 -15.47 -1.37 3.57
N SER A 106 -15.75 -2.14 2.51
CA SER A 106 -16.83 -3.11 2.53
C SER A 106 -16.51 -4.28 3.46
N LYS A 107 -17.40 -4.55 4.39
CA LYS A 107 -17.30 -5.68 5.33
C LYS A 107 -17.97 -6.94 4.80
N PHE A 108 -18.56 -6.87 3.60
CA PHE A 108 -19.30 -7.98 3.00
C PHE A 108 -18.42 -8.89 2.12
N VAL A 109 -17.19 -8.48 1.84
CA VAL A 109 -16.26 -9.27 1.02
C VAL A 109 -15.47 -10.24 1.90
N SER A 110 -15.35 -11.49 1.44
CA SER A 110 -14.66 -12.54 2.19
C SER A 110 -13.14 -12.39 2.21
N ASP A 111 -12.59 -11.71 1.19
CA ASP A 111 -11.16 -11.50 1.01
C ASP A 111 -10.67 -10.11 1.41
N ARG A 112 -11.42 -9.41 2.26
CA ARG A 112 -10.94 -8.16 2.86
C ARG A 112 -9.57 -8.38 3.51
N THR A 113 -8.62 -7.48 3.29
CA THR A 113 -7.29 -7.63 3.86
C THR A 113 -7.30 -7.81 5.38
N ARG A 114 -6.33 -8.56 5.89
CA ARG A 114 -6.11 -8.72 7.34
C ARG A 114 -5.10 -7.73 7.91
N ILE A 115 -4.60 -6.81 7.06
CA ILE A 115 -3.66 -5.77 7.51
C ILE A 115 -4.44 -4.74 8.34
N ARG A 116 -4.20 -4.75 9.65
CA ARG A 116 -4.97 -3.95 10.62
C ARG A 116 -4.94 -2.46 10.29
N ALA A 117 -3.78 -1.91 9.98
CA ALA A 117 -3.64 -0.48 9.68
C ALA A 117 -4.51 -0.04 8.50
N LEU A 118 -4.64 -0.87 7.47
CA LEU A 118 -5.46 -0.59 6.30
C LEU A 118 -6.97 -0.67 6.63
N ASN A 119 -7.36 -1.63 7.46
CA ASN A 119 -8.74 -1.73 7.92
C ASN A 119 -9.13 -0.56 8.82
N GLN A 120 -8.23 -0.11 9.69
CA GLN A 120 -8.44 1.09 10.50
C GLN A 120 -8.62 2.33 9.62
N LEU A 121 -7.83 2.46 8.56
CA LEU A 121 -7.93 3.57 7.62
C LEU A 121 -9.28 3.58 6.90
N THR A 122 -9.70 2.44 6.35
CA THR A 122 -11.01 2.34 5.67
C THR A 122 -12.17 2.57 6.63
N ASP A 123 -12.07 2.12 7.88
CA ASP A 123 -13.08 2.34 8.91
C ASP A 123 -13.18 3.81 9.32
N LEU A 124 -12.06 4.54 9.37
CA LEU A 124 -12.05 6.00 9.60
C LEU A 124 -12.82 6.74 8.50
N VAL A 125 -12.55 6.41 7.25
CA VAL A 125 -13.23 7.04 6.11
C VAL A 125 -14.71 6.66 6.08
N ALA A 126 -15.06 5.40 6.34
CA ALA A 126 -16.45 4.96 6.46
C ALA A 126 -17.19 5.68 7.59
N GLY A 127 -16.51 6.03 8.66
CA GLY A 127 -17.05 6.78 9.79
C GLY A 127 -17.18 8.28 9.58
N GLY A 128 -16.79 8.81 8.40
CA GLY A 128 -16.97 10.21 8.04
C GLY A 128 -15.69 11.05 7.96
N THR A 129 -14.51 10.48 8.22
CA THR A 129 -13.23 11.17 8.03
C THR A 129 -13.05 11.49 6.55
N SER A 130 -12.67 12.74 6.22
CA SER A 130 -12.39 13.14 4.85
C SER A 130 -11.17 12.42 4.29
N LEU A 131 -11.10 12.27 2.95
CA LEU A 131 -9.92 11.65 2.32
C LEU A 131 -8.66 12.47 2.55
N ARG A 132 -8.76 13.79 2.65
CA ARG A 132 -7.63 14.65 3.03
C ARG A 132 -7.09 14.30 4.40
N ASP A 133 -7.96 14.25 5.42
CA ASP A 133 -7.56 13.96 6.80
C ASP A 133 -7.07 12.51 6.93
N ALA A 134 -7.69 11.58 6.22
CA ALA A 134 -7.27 10.19 6.17
C ALA A 134 -5.87 10.05 5.56
N HIS A 135 -5.58 10.76 4.47
CA HIS A 135 -4.26 10.82 3.85
C HIS A 135 -3.22 11.33 4.84
N GLU A 136 -3.48 12.46 5.50
CA GLU A 136 -2.56 13.04 6.48
C GLU A 136 -2.28 12.08 7.64
N ARG A 137 -3.30 11.43 8.16
CA ARG A 137 -3.14 10.46 9.27
C ARG A 137 -2.37 9.22 8.85
N PHE A 138 -2.65 8.70 7.67
CA PHE A 138 -2.00 7.48 7.17
C PHE A 138 -0.55 7.75 6.75
N CYS A 139 -0.31 8.87 6.10
CA CYS A 139 0.98 9.20 5.52
C CYS A 139 1.91 9.98 6.46
N GLY A 140 1.40 10.48 7.59
CA GLY A 140 2.20 11.18 8.59
C GLY A 140 2.59 12.60 8.17
N ASP A 141 1.72 13.31 7.49
CA ASP A 141 1.93 14.72 7.09
C ASP A 141 1.57 15.70 8.20
#